data_337925fed059201df45656b8545f85ae
#
_entry.id   337925fed059201df45656b8545f85ae
#
_cell.length_a   1.000
_cell.length_b   1.000
_cell.length_c   1.000
_cell.angle_alpha   90.00
_cell.angle_beta   90.00
_cell.angle_gamma   90.00
#
_symmetry.space_group_name_H-M   'P 1'
#
loop_
_entity.id
_entity.type
_entity.pdbx_description
1 polymer ?
#
loop_
_entity_poly.entity_id
_entity_poly.type
_entity_poly.pdbx_seq_one_letter_code
_entity_poly.pdbx_strand_id
1 'polypeptide(L)'
;GQLMDSLWDSVKLFALQTGKNLVLGLLVLGVGLKLCSILSGRLKKQHLVKMDPEAQSFLHSFLSIALKAVVIIIAVNIMGVPMASIVTLLGSCGLAIGLALQGSLSNFAGGIMLLLFHPFRVGDYIVSGDTEGTVEAMSVFYTTLTTFDNSTVVIPNATLSNSVLKNLSLKEKRRLVLTFS
;
A
#
# COMPACT_ATOMS: atom_id res chain seq x y z
N GLY A 1 -39.47 -48.53 0.79
CA GLY A 1 -39.46 -47.58 -0.31
C GLY A 1 -39.24 -46.11 0.09
N GLN A 2 -40.12 -45.48 0.90
CA GLN A 2 -40.12 -44.03 1.08
C GLN A 2 -38.83 -43.42 1.64
N LEU A 3 -38.15 -44.10 2.56
CA LEU A 3 -36.86 -43.62 3.14
C LEU A 3 -35.72 -43.67 2.11
N MET A 4 -35.72 -44.70 1.24
CA MET A 4 -34.70 -44.84 0.20
C MET A 4 -34.86 -43.78 -0.89
N ASP A 5 -36.11 -43.49 -1.26
CA ASP A 5 -36.42 -42.46 -2.26
C ASP A 5 -36.10 -41.06 -1.77
N SER A 6 -36.39 -40.77 -0.49
CA SER A 6 -36.02 -39.45 0.12
C SER A 6 -34.50 -39.27 0.25
N LEU A 7 -33.76 -40.32 0.57
CA LEU A 7 -32.29 -40.29 0.60
C LEU A 7 -31.71 -40.10 -0.81
N TRP A 8 -32.27 -40.76 -1.79
CA TRP A 8 -31.81 -40.62 -3.18
C TRP A 8 -32.07 -39.24 -3.76
N ASP A 9 -33.23 -38.64 -3.45
CA ASP A 9 -33.54 -37.28 -3.84
C ASP A 9 -32.63 -36.24 -3.12
N SER A 10 -32.33 -36.46 -1.85
CA SER A 10 -31.39 -35.62 -1.10
C SER A 10 -29.98 -35.67 -1.67
N VAL A 11 -29.50 -36.86 -2.05
CA VAL A 11 -28.20 -37.05 -2.70
C VAL A 11 -28.16 -36.39 -4.07
N LYS A 12 -29.20 -36.52 -4.86
CA LYS A 12 -29.32 -35.87 -6.18
C LYS A 12 -29.29 -34.33 -6.04
N LEU A 13 -30.09 -33.78 -5.13
CA LEU A 13 -30.13 -32.34 -4.87
C LEU A 13 -28.77 -31.82 -4.44
N PHE A 14 -28.10 -32.51 -3.51
CA PHE A 14 -26.76 -32.15 -3.06
C PHE A 14 -25.74 -32.21 -4.21
N ALA A 15 -25.77 -33.27 -5.02
CA ALA A 15 -24.85 -33.39 -6.15
C ALA A 15 -25.11 -32.33 -7.23
N LEU A 16 -26.34 -31.97 -7.51
CA LEU A 16 -26.70 -30.91 -8.45
C LEU A 16 -26.28 -29.53 -7.94
N GLN A 17 -26.49 -29.25 -6.68
CA GLN A 17 -26.12 -27.95 -6.08
C GLN A 17 -24.62 -27.78 -5.97
N THR A 18 -23.91 -28.84 -5.55
CA THR A 18 -22.44 -28.83 -5.48
C THR A 18 -21.83 -28.73 -6.88
N GLY A 19 -22.36 -29.49 -7.84
CA GLY A 19 -21.93 -29.45 -9.24
C GLY A 19 -22.14 -28.08 -9.87
N LYS A 20 -23.28 -27.41 -9.61
CA LYS A 20 -23.59 -26.07 -10.06
C LYS A 20 -22.59 -25.04 -9.47
N ASN A 21 -22.31 -25.11 -8.18
CA ASN A 21 -21.38 -24.20 -7.51
C ASN A 21 -19.95 -24.39 -8.03
N LEU A 22 -19.52 -25.64 -8.27
CA LEU A 22 -18.21 -25.92 -8.86
C LEU A 22 -18.07 -25.33 -10.26
N VAL A 23 -19.09 -25.53 -11.12
CA VAL A 23 -19.09 -24.97 -12.48
C VAL A 23 -19.06 -23.44 -12.46
N LEU A 24 -19.89 -22.81 -11.62
CA LEU A 24 -19.91 -21.36 -11.45
C LEU A 24 -18.57 -20.84 -10.93
N GLY A 25 -17.98 -21.49 -9.93
CA GLY A 25 -16.68 -21.13 -9.39
C GLY A 25 -15.56 -21.21 -10.44
N LEU A 26 -15.54 -22.26 -11.25
CA LEU A 26 -14.58 -22.42 -12.35
C LEU A 26 -14.79 -21.38 -13.47
N LEU A 27 -16.05 -21.03 -13.79
CA LEU A 27 -16.35 -19.96 -14.75
C LEU A 27 -15.86 -18.60 -14.24
N VAL A 28 -16.14 -18.28 -12.97
CA VAL A 28 -15.69 -17.02 -12.34
C VAL A 28 -14.17 -16.98 -12.28
N LEU A 29 -13.51 -18.10 -11.98
CA LEU A 29 -12.07 -18.20 -11.99
C LEU A 29 -11.49 -17.93 -13.38
N GLY A 30 -12.00 -18.59 -14.41
CA GLY A 30 -11.53 -18.45 -15.79
C GLY A 30 -11.74 -17.02 -16.32
N VAL A 31 -12.95 -16.50 -16.18
CA VAL A 31 -13.29 -15.14 -16.62
C VAL A 31 -12.51 -14.10 -15.82
N GLY A 32 -12.45 -14.25 -14.49
CA GLY A 32 -11.75 -13.33 -13.60
C GLY A 32 -10.24 -13.26 -13.89
N LEU A 33 -9.57 -14.41 -14.08
CA LEU A 33 -8.15 -14.44 -14.42
C LEU A 33 -7.89 -13.82 -15.81
N LYS A 34 -8.79 -14.03 -16.76
CA LYS A 34 -8.71 -13.39 -18.09
C LYS A 34 -8.89 -11.88 -17.99
N LEU A 35 -9.84 -11.40 -17.21
CA LEU A 35 -10.04 -9.97 -16.96
C LEU A 35 -8.82 -9.34 -16.24
N CYS A 36 -8.26 -10.02 -15.23
CA CYS A 36 -7.04 -9.59 -14.57
C CYS A 36 -5.87 -9.45 -15.56
N SER A 37 -5.72 -10.41 -16.47
CA SER A 37 -4.69 -10.38 -17.51
C SER A 37 -4.86 -9.19 -18.48
N ILE A 38 -6.09 -8.92 -18.91
CA ILE A 38 -6.41 -7.80 -19.81
C ILE A 38 -6.17 -6.47 -19.08
N LEU A 39 -6.62 -6.35 -17.84
CA LEU A 39 -6.47 -5.13 -17.05
C LEU A 39 -4.99 -4.84 -16.76
N SER A 40 -4.25 -5.87 -16.35
CA SER A 40 -2.81 -5.77 -16.13
C SER A 40 -2.05 -5.37 -17.41
N GLY A 41 -2.45 -5.91 -18.57
CA GLY A 41 -1.85 -5.54 -19.85
C GLY A 41 -2.13 -4.10 -20.28
N ARG A 42 -3.30 -3.57 -19.95
CA ARG A 42 -3.66 -2.16 -20.22
C ARG A 42 -2.90 -1.20 -19.31
N LEU A 43 -2.77 -1.53 -18.03
CA LEU A 43 -2.01 -0.72 -17.07
C LEU A 43 -0.52 -0.62 -17.45
N LYS A 44 0.05 -1.67 -18.04
CA LYS A 44 1.42 -1.66 -18.54
C LYS A 44 1.64 -0.69 -19.72
N LYS A 45 0.59 -0.42 -20.53
CA LYS A 45 0.67 0.49 -21.69
C LYS A 45 0.47 1.97 -21.33
N GLN A 46 -0.13 2.26 -20.19
CA GLN A 46 -0.34 3.64 -19.76
C GLN A 46 0.86 4.09 -18.92
N HIS A 47 1.75 4.88 -19.52
CA HIS A 47 2.80 5.61 -18.81
C HIS A 47 2.19 6.74 -17.96
N LEU A 48 1.38 6.38 -16.97
CA LEU A 48 0.67 7.36 -16.11
C LEU A 48 1.58 8.07 -15.10
N VAL A 49 2.77 7.53 -14.85
CA VAL A 49 3.75 8.11 -13.93
C VAL A 49 5.15 7.94 -14.51
N LYS A 50 5.98 8.99 -14.44
CA LYS A 50 7.42 8.92 -14.71
C LYS A 50 8.10 8.13 -13.58
N MET A 51 7.96 6.82 -13.61
CA MET A 51 8.62 5.90 -12.68
C MET A 51 9.70 5.14 -13.43
N ASP A 52 10.75 4.75 -12.71
CA ASP A 52 11.78 3.87 -13.25
C ASP A 52 11.16 2.55 -13.74
N PRO A 53 11.64 1.99 -14.86
CA PRO A 53 11.08 0.78 -15.46
C PRO A 53 11.04 -0.41 -14.49
N GLU A 54 12.01 -0.50 -13.60
CA GLU A 54 12.10 -1.56 -12.56
C GLU A 54 11.00 -1.41 -11.51
N ALA A 55 10.78 -0.20 -11.01
CA ALA A 55 9.72 0.10 -10.04
C ALA A 55 8.32 -0.13 -10.65
N GLN A 56 8.12 0.24 -11.92
CA GLN A 56 6.89 0.01 -12.65
C GLN A 56 6.61 -1.50 -12.83
N SER A 57 7.64 -2.28 -13.18
CA SER A 57 7.54 -3.73 -13.32
C SER A 57 7.19 -4.42 -12.00
N PHE A 58 7.81 -4.00 -10.91
CA PHE A 58 7.51 -4.49 -9.56
C PHE A 58 6.06 -4.21 -9.15
N LEU A 59 5.62 -2.96 -9.29
CA LEU A 59 4.26 -2.55 -8.93
C LEU A 59 3.21 -3.29 -9.76
N HIS A 60 3.46 -3.46 -11.06
CA HIS A 60 2.59 -4.22 -11.96
C HIS A 60 2.49 -5.70 -11.52
N SER A 61 3.62 -6.32 -11.19
CA SER A 61 3.66 -7.71 -10.72
C SER A 61 2.92 -7.89 -9.41
N PHE A 62 3.14 -6.99 -8.45
CA PHE A 62 2.46 -6.99 -7.17
C PHE A 62 0.94 -6.84 -7.31
N LEU A 63 0.49 -5.86 -8.10
CA LEU A 63 -0.93 -5.62 -8.35
C LEU A 63 -1.59 -6.80 -9.08
N SER A 64 -0.89 -7.40 -10.05
CA SER A 64 -1.37 -8.59 -10.77
C SER A 64 -1.56 -9.78 -9.83
N ILE A 65 -0.62 -10.02 -8.93
CA ILE A 65 -0.71 -11.11 -7.94
C ILE A 65 -1.88 -10.84 -6.97
N ALA A 66 -2.01 -9.61 -6.47
CA ALA A 66 -3.09 -9.23 -5.57
C ALA A 66 -4.48 -9.42 -6.21
N LEU A 67 -4.66 -8.97 -7.45
CA LEU A 67 -5.91 -9.13 -8.20
C LEU A 67 -6.25 -10.60 -8.45
N LYS A 68 -5.26 -11.42 -8.83
CA LYS A 68 -5.46 -12.86 -9.01
C LYS A 68 -5.84 -13.56 -7.71
N ALA A 69 -5.21 -13.18 -6.60
CA ALA A 69 -5.56 -13.69 -5.27
C ALA A 69 -7.03 -13.40 -4.91
N VAL A 70 -7.51 -12.18 -5.15
CA VAL A 70 -8.91 -11.80 -4.94
C VAL A 70 -9.85 -12.64 -5.79
N VAL A 71 -9.55 -12.86 -7.08
CA VAL A 71 -10.37 -13.69 -7.97
C VAL A 71 -10.42 -15.14 -7.47
N ILE A 72 -9.30 -15.70 -7.04
CA ILE A 72 -9.23 -17.07 -6.50
C ILE A 72 -10.11 -17.18 -5.24
N ILE A 73 -10.03 -16.21 -4.33
CA ILE A 73 -10.84 -16.19 -3.10
C ILE A 73 -12.32 -16.15 -3.41
N ILE A 74 -12.76 -15.32 -4.36
CA ILE A 74 -14.16 -15.23 -4.80
C ILE A 74 -14.61 -16.56 -5.41
N ALA A 75 -13.80 -17.17 -6.27
CA ALA A 75 -14.11 -18.44 -6.91
C ALA A 75 -14.25 -19.58 -5.89
N VAL A 76 -13.34 -19.67 -4.93
CA VAL A 76 -13.35 -20.66 -3.84
C VAL A 76 -14.57 -20.48 -2.93
N ASN A 77 -14.97 -19.23 -2.67
CA ASN A 77 -16.21 -18.95 -1.93
C ASN A 77 -17.46 -19.47 -2.66
N ILE A 78 -17.56 -19.22 -3.96
CA ILE A 78 -18.66 -19.70 -4.79
C ILE A 78 -18.71 -21.24 -4.82
N MET A 79 -17.55 -21.89 -4.78
CA MET A 79 -17.46 -23.37 -4.73
C MET A 79 -17.93 -23.95 -3.38
N GLY A 80 -18.26 -23.12 -2.38
CA GLY A 80 -18.80 -23.56 -1.10
C GLY A 80 -17.72 -23.90 -0.05
N VAL A 81 -16.48 -23.50 -0.23
CA VAL A 81 -15.44 -23.68 0.78
C VAL A 81 -15.71 -22.74 1.97
N PRO A 82 -15.62 -23.22 3.22
CA PRO A 82 -15.81 -22.39 4.41
C PRO A 82 -14.83 -21.22 4.44
N MET A 83 -15.34 -20.00 4.35
CA MET A 83 -14.53 -18.79 4.26
C MET A 83 -13.81 -18.43 5.58
N ALA A 84 -14.28 -18.92 6.71
CA ALA A 84 -13.70 -18.61 8.01
C ALA A 84 -12.20 -18.95 8.08
N SER A 85 -11.79 -20.11 7.58
CA SER A 85 -10.39 -20.52 7.55
C SER A 85 -9.56 -19.66 6.61
N ILE A 86 -10.11 -19.30 5.45
CA ILE A 86 -9.44 -18.44 4.45
C ILE A 86 -9.25 -17.03 5.01
N VAL A 87 -10.29 -16.45 5.62
CA VAL A 87 -10.24 -15.13 6.26
C VAL A 87 -9.22 -15.11 7.38
N THR A 88 -9.16 -16.15 8.22
CA THR A 88 -8.18 -16.27 9.29
C THR A 88 -6.76 -16.32 8.72
N LEU A 89 -6.53 -17.12 7.69
CA LEU A 89 -5.21 -17.21 7.03
C LEU A 89 -4.80 -15.87 6.41
N LEU A 90 -5.71 -15.24 5.66
CA LEU A 90 -5.46 -13.94 5.04
C LEU A 90 -5.22 -12.84 6.07
N GLY A 91 -5.98 -12.86 7.17
CA GLY A 91 -5.80 -11.93 8.29
C GLY A 91 -4.42 -12.07 8.93
N SER A 92 -3.98 -13.30 9.16
CA SER A 92 -2.64 -13.59 9.69
C SER A 92 -1.52 -13.16 8.73
N CYS A 93 -1.66 -13.46 7.45
CA CYS A 93 -0.71 -13.00 6.42
C CYS A 93 -0.70 -11.47 6.32
N GLY A 94 -1.88 -10.84 6.33
CA GLY A 94 -2.02 -9.38 6.28
C GLY A 94 -1.37 -8.70 7.47
N LEU A 95 -1.55 -9.25 8.67
CA LEU A 95 -0.88 -8.76 9.87
C LEU A 95 0.65 -8.88 9.75
N ALA A 96 1.16 -10.03 9.31
CA ALA A 96 2.60 -10.23 9.12
C ALA A 96 3.19 -9.25 8.10
N ILE A 97 2.52 -9.04 6.97
CA ILE A 97 2.92 -8.06 5.95
C ILE A 97 2.85 -6.63 6.51
N GLY A 98 1.78 -6.29 7.21
CA GLY A 98 1.61 -4.98 7.84
C GLY A 98 2.73 -4.65 8.84
N LEU A 99 3.11 -5.61 9.67
CA LEU A 99 4.24 -5.48 10.60
C LEU A 99 5.58 -5.34 9.86
N ALA A 100 5.79 -6.12 8.80
CA ALA A 100 7.00 -6.02 7.99
C ALA A 100 7.13 -4.66 7.27
N LEU A 101 6.02 -4.05 6.87
CA LEU A 101 5.97 -2.77 6.17
C LEU A 101 5.74 -1.56 7.11
N GLN A 102 5.69 -1.77 8.41
CA GLN A 102 5.35 -0.73 9.40
C GLN A 102 6.17 0.55 9.25
N GLY A 103 7.48 0.43 9.03
CA GLY A 103 8.36 1.59 8.83
C GLY A 103 8.03 2.40 7.59
N SER A 104 7.80 1.72 6.46
CA SER A 104 7.43 2.37 5.20
C SER A 104 6.06 3.05 5.30
N LEU A 105 5.10 2.38 5.95
CA LEU A 105 3.75 2.91 6.15
C LEU A 105 3.76 4.14 7.07
N SER A 106 4.60 4.13 8.10
CA SER A 106 4.82 5.28 8.99
C SER A 106 5.41 6.49 8.24
N ASN A 107 6.37 6.25 7.35
CA ASN A 107 6.96 7.29 6.51
C ASN A 107 5.95 7.86 5.50
N PHE A 108 5.12 7.01 4.92
CA PHE A 108 4.02 7.43 4.03
C PHE A 108 3.03 8.33 4.78
N ALA A 109 2.57 7.89 5.95
CA ALA A 109 1.66 8.67 6.79
C ALA A 109 2.30 10.00 7.22
N GLY A 110 3.58 9.99 7.61
CA GLY A 110 4.35 11.19 7.91
C GLY A 110 4.42 12.16 6.73
N GLY A 111 4.65 11.64 5.52
CA GLY A 111 4.65 12.44 4.29
C GLY A 111 3.30 13.12 4.02
N ILE A 112 2.19 12.38 4.18
CA ILE A 112 0.84 12.95 4.07
C ILE A 112 0.62 14.07 5.10
N MET A 113 1.02 13.83 6.36
CA MET A 113 0.88 14.84 7.42
C MET A 113 1.68 16.12 7.11
N LEU A 114 2.91 15.98 6.64
CA LEU A 114 3.74 17.13 6.24
C LEU A 114 3.11 17.89 5.06
N LEU A 115 2.52 17.19 4.10
CA LEU A 115 1.85 17.78 2.95
C LEU A 115 0.51 18.45 3.30
N LEU A 116 -0.21 17.98 4.31
CA LEU A 116 -1.48 18.57 4.73
C LEU A 116 -1.29 19.79 5.62
N PHE A 117 -0.39 19.71 6.58
CA PHE A 117 -0.19 20.75 7.58
C PHE A 117 0.87 21.79 7.22
N HIS A 118 1.73 21.48 6.24
CA HIS A 118 2.80 22.36 5.75
C HIS A 118 3.61 23.06 6.87
N PRO A 119 4.21 22.32 7.81
CA PRO A 119 5.04 22.92 8.84
C PRO A 119 6.29 23.59 8.25
N PHE A 120 6.67 23.19 7.06
CA PHE A 120 7.70 23.80 6.22
C PHE A 120 7.38 23.58 4.74
N ARG A 121 8.06 24.29 3.87
CA ARG A 121 7.94 24.20 2.40
C ARG A 121 9.31 23.98 1.78
N VAL A 122 9.30 23.55 0.51
CA VAL A 122 10.54 23.52 -0.28
C VAL A 122 11.15 24.92 -0.32
N GLY A 123 12.44 25.03 0.01
CA GLY A 123 13.16 26.29 0.15
C GLY A 123 13.31 26.79 1.59
N ASP A 124 12.55 26.24 2.56
CA ASP A 124 12.69 26.62 3.97
C ASP A 124 13.95 26.01 4.59
N TYR A 125 14.59 26.74 5.48
CA TYR A 125 15.66 26.22 6.32
C TYR A 125 15.07 25.66 7.60
N ILE A 126 15.28 24.38 7.84
CA ILE A 126 14.74 23.65 8.99
C ILE A 126 15.85 23.00 9.82
N VAL A 127 15.55 22.82 11.11
CA VAL A 127 16.39 22.09 12.07
C VAL A 127 15.54 21.01 12.70
N SER A 128 16.00 19.77 12.63
CA SER A 128 15.36 18.60 13.25
C SER A 128 16.44 17.73 13.92
N GLY A 129 16.43 17.71 15.27
CA GLY A 129 17.51 17.09 16.03
C GLY A 129 18.86 17.72 15.73
N ASP A 130 19.84 16.88 15.38
CA ASP A 130 21.20 17.29 15.02
C ASP A 130 21.37 17.60 13.52
N THR A 131 20.28 17.55 12.75
CA THR A 131 20.31 17.78 11.31
C THR A 131 19.65 19.10 10.97
N GLU A 132 20.33 19.92 10.17
CA GLU A 132 19.80 21.18 9.67
C GLU A 132 20.12 21.38 8.20
N GLY A 133 19.28 22.11 7.50
CA GLY A 133 19.49 22.42 6.08
C GLY A 133 18.26 23.01 5.40
N THR A 134 18.45 23.38 4.15
CA THR A 134 17.37 23.88 3.28
C THR A 134 16.64 22.71 2.66
N VAL A 135 15.32 22.71 2.72
CA VAL A 135 14.47 21.70 2.09
C VAL A 135 14.57 21.81 0.57
N GLU A 136 15.16 20.81 -0.06
CA GLU A 136 15.33 20.74 -1.52
C GLU A 136 14.14 20.08 -2.19
N ALA A 137 13.67 18.96 -1.64
CA ALA A 137 12.54 18.20 -2.18
C ALA A 137 11.80 17.44 -1.08
N MET A 138 10.51 17.25 -1.30
CA MET A 138 9.66 16.38 -0.47
C MET A 138 9.13 15.24 -1.35
N SER A 139 9.46 14.02 -0.98
CA SER A 139 8.94 12.80 -1.60
C SER A 139 7.91 12.14 -0.69
N VAL A 140 7.27 11.08 -1.18
CA VAL A 140 6.21 10.38 -0.43
C VAL A 140 6.73 9.80 0.90
N PHE A 141 7.97 9.30 0.93
CA PHE A 141 8.56 8.63 2.10
C PHE A 141 9.68 9.42 2.77
N TYR A 142 10.32 10.33 2.04
CA TYR A 142 11.53 11.04 2.46
C TYR A 142 11.46 12.51 2.10
N THR A 143 12.11 13.33 2.90
CA THR A 143 12.41 14.74 2.61
C THR A 143 13.91 14.91 2.46
N THR A 144 14.33 15.59 1.42
CA THR A 144 15.75 15.87 1.12
C THR A 144 16.09 17.27 1.55
N LEU A 145 17.17 17.39 2.30
CA LEU A 145 17.74 18.68 2.72
C LEU A 145 19.12 18.86 2.09
N THR A 146 19.45 20.09 1.77
CA THR A 146 20.81 20.51 1.45
C THR A 146 21.39 21.26 2.63
N THR A 147 22.50 20.76 3.19
CA THR A 147 23.19 21.34 4.34
C THR A 147 24.07 22.51 3.91
N PHE A 148 24.60 23.26 4.88
CA PHE A 148 25.41 24.43 4.60
C PHE A 148 26.75 24.08 3.88
N ASP A 149 27.29 22.91 4.11
CA ASP A 149 28.49 22.37 3.43
C ASP A 149 28.16 21.73 2.06
N ASN A 150 26.94 21.97 1.53
CA ASN A 150 26.44 21.46 0.27
C ASN A 150 26.33 19.94 0.21
N SER A 151 26.14 19.29 1.36
CA SER A 151 25.85 17.87 1.44
C SER A 151 24.32 17.63 1.35
N THR A 152 23.94 16.50 0.76
CA THR A 152 22.54 16.09 0.69
C THR A 152 22.20 15.15 1.83
N VAL A 153 21.20 15.50 2.63
CA VAL A 153 20.69 14.65 3.71
C VAL A 153 19.28 14.23 3.39
N VAL A 154 19.02 12.93 3.47
CA VAL A 154 17.70 12.33 3.23
C VAL A 154 17.11 11.89 4.56
N ILE A 155 15.99 12.49 4.96
CA ILE A 155 15.35 12.24 6.24
C ILE A 155 14.02 11.52 5.99
N PRO A 156 13.75 10.40 6.68
CA PRO A 156 12.44 9.74 6.63
C PRO A 156 11.33 10.67 7.11
N ASN A 157 10.22 10.74 6.39
CA ASN A 157 9.11 11.64 6.73
C ASN A 157 8.51 11.37 8.12
N ALA A 158 8.50 10.12 8.56
CA ALA A 158 8.06 9.76 9.91
C ALA A 158 8.92 10.43 10.99
N THR A 159 10.22 10.58 10.76
CA THR A 159 11.12 11.29 11.69
C THR A 159 10.75 12.76 11.79
N LEU A 160 10.56 13.43 10.65
CA LEU A 160 10.20 14.87 10.63
C LEU A 160 8.81 15.13 11.20
N SER A 161 7.83 14.24 10.95
CA SER A 161 6.47 14.43 11.45
C SER A 161 6.34 14.17 12.95
N ASN A 162 7.19 13.31 13.52
CA ASN A 162 7.12 12.88 14.93
C ASN A 162 8.16 13.56 15.85
N SER A 163 9.04 14.39 15.30
CA SER A 163 10.07 15.09 16.06
C SER A 163 9.79 16.58 16.20
N VAL A 164 10.52 17.21 17.13
CA VAL A 164 10.52 18.67 17.23
C VAL A 164 11.25 19.24 16.01
N LEU A 165 10.56 20.10 15.28
CA LEU A 165 11.07 20.75 14.09
C LEU A 165 11.09 22.26 14.30
N LYS A 166 12.22 22.90 14.02
CA LYS A 166 12.34 24.36 13.99
C LYS A 166 12.40 24.81 12.53
N ASN A 167 11.44 25.59 12.10
CA ASN A 167 11.47 26.26 10.80
C ASN A 167 12.03 27.68 10.99
N LEU A 168 13.20 27.93 10.43
CA LEU A 168 13.90 29.22 10.58
C LEU A 168 13.54 30.21 9.47
N SER A 169 12.81 29.78 8.45
CA SER A 169 12.40 30.65 7.34
C SER A 169 10.94 31.13 7.44
N LEU A 170 10.12 30.52 8.29
CA LEU A 170 8.69 30.82 8.37
C LEU A 170 8.38 32.23 8.91
N LYS A 171 9.26 32.81 9.73
CA LYS A 171 9.11 34.13 10.32
C LYS A 171 10.11 35.11 9.69
N GLU A 172 9.64 36.29 9.29
CA GLU A 172 10.43 37.34 8.66
C GLU A 172 11.49 37.95 9.60
N LYS A 173 11.28 37.89 10.92
CA LYS A 173 12.18 38.48 11.91
C LYS A 173 12.66 37.41 12.89
N ARG A 174 13.98 37.45 13.16
CA ARG A 174 14.65 36.55 14.12
C ARG A 174 15.49 37.36 15.09
N ARG A 175 15.45 36.98 16.36
CA ARG A 175 16.29 37.62 17.39
C ARG A 175 17.74 37.17 17.23
N LEU A 176 18.64 38.12 17.10
CA LEU A 176 20.06 37.90 17.14
C LEU A 176 20.59 38.36 18.52
N VAL A 177 21.32 37.51 19.21
CA VAL A 177 22.00 37.86 20.48
C VAL A 177 23.48 37.91 20.19
N LEU A 178 24.06 39.13 20.28
CA LEU A 178 25.49 39.37 20.16
C LEU A 178 26.06 39.56 21.56
N THR A 179 27.03 38.73 21.94
CA THR A 179 27.77 38.89 23.19
C THR A 179 29.11 39.47 22.85
N PHE A 180 29.38 40.65 23.39
CA PHE A 180 30.67 41.31 23.25
C PHE A 180 31.50 41.01 24.50
N SER A 181 32.72 40.53 24.35
CA SER A 181 33.71 40.30 25.41
C SER A 181 34.77 41.36 25.36
#